data_e29f4f7aeb4b63c401ec6763c538c39d
#
_entry.id   e29f4f7aeb4b63c401ec6763c538c39d
#
_cell.length_a   1.000
_cell.length_b   1.000
_cell.length_c   1.000
_cell.angle_alpha   90.00
_cell.angle_beta   90.00
_cell.angle_gamma   90.00
#
_symmetry.space_group_name_H-M   'P 1'
#
loop_
_entity.id
_entity.type
_entity.pdbx_description
1 polymer ?
#
loop_
_entity_poly.entity_id
_entity_poly.type
_entity_poly.pdbx_seq_one_letter_code
_entity_poly.pdbx_strand_id
1 'polypeptide(L)'
;MGKHNSNATRRMPWVAIGVITSVVILLGLLLMMMPKGFKATHEEIGSGKPAVVFVYDPNLTLSNSQTEQMNEARTHLGDQVFFLLARVGTPEGEHLIAKHRAGSAELLLFDAAGSLSKRQFAVKGANELIQWVQ
;
A
#
# COMPACT_ATOMS: atom_id res chain seq x y z
N MET A 1 -57.58 -26.34 26.22
CA MET A 1 -56.21 -25.93 26.48
C MET A 1 -55.40 -26.11 25.21
N GLY A 2 -55.33 -25.07 24.40
CA GLY A 2 -54.51 -25.10 23.21
C GLY A 2 -53.06 -24.90 23.56
N LYS A 3 -52.27 -25.94 23.41
CA LYS A 3 -50.83 -25.76 23.29
C LYS A 3 -50.53 -25.17 21.92
N HIS A 4 -50.37 -23.88 21.85
CA HIS A 4 -49.76 -23.27 20.67
C HIS A 4 -48.29 -23.71 20.61
N ASN A 5 -48.04 -24.83 19.98
CA ASN A 5 -46.74 -25.09 19.42
C ASN A 5 -46.54 -24.13 18.27
N SER A 6 -46.12 -22.94 18.59
CA SER A 6 -45.52 -22.05 17.61
C SER A 6 -44.15 -22.60 17.29
N ASN A 7 -44.09 -23.71 16.60
CA ASN A 7 -42.93 -24.05 15.79
C ASN A 7 -42.86 -23.05 14.66
N ALA A 8 -42.54 -21.81 15.03
CA ALA A 8 -42.02 -20.87 14.06
C ALA A 8 -40.66 -21.41 13.63
N THR A 9 -40.70 -22.39 12.73
CA THR A 9 -39.53 -22.66 11.92
C THR A 9 -39.21 -21.34 11.29
N ARG A 10 -38.19 -20.66 11.80
CA ARG A 10 -37.59 -19.50 11.13
C ARG A 10 -37.03 -20.03 9.83
N ARG A 11 -37.88 -20.17 8.84
CA ARG A 11 -37.44 -20.32 7.46
C ARG A 11 -36.79 -18.98 7.15
N MET A 12 -35.47 -18.92 7.21
CA MET A 12 -34.74 -17.81 6.60
C MET A 12 -35.27 -17.71 5.17
N PRO A 13 -35.93 -16.60 4.79
CA PRO A 13 -36.40 -16.47 3.42
C PRO A 13 -35.17 -16.56 2.51
N TRP A 14 -35.28 -17.38 1.49
CA TRP A 14 -34.20 -17.57 0.49
C TRP A 14 -33.72 -16.23 -0.08
N VAL A 15 -34.59 -15.24 -0.10
CA VAL A 15 -34.29 -13.86 -0.49
C VAL A 15 -33.27 -13.23 0.46
N ALA A 16 -33.39 -13.45 1.79
CA ALA A 16 -32.44 -12.92 2.74
C ALA A 16 -31.05 -13.57 2.61
N ILE A 17 -30.99 -14.87 2.32
CA ILE A 17 -29.74 -15.58 2.04
C ILE A 17 -29.10 -15.02 0.77
N GLY A 18 -29.87 -14.80 -0.29
CA GLY A 18 -29.38 -14.21 -1.54
C GLY A 18 -28.84 -12.81 -1.35
N VAL A 19 -29.51 -11.96 -0.58
CA VAL A 19 -29.05 -10.59 -0.26
C VAL A 19 -27.78 -10.60 0.56
N ILE A 20 -27.70 -11.42 1.60
CA ILE A 20 -26.50 -11.54 2.45
C ILE A 20 -25.32 -12.04 1.61
N THR A 21 -25.50 -13.06 0.79
CA THR A 21 -24.45 -13.57 -0.10
C THR A 21 -23.97 -12.51 -1.07
N SER A 22 -24.90 -11.75 -1.68
CA SER A 22 -24.55 -10.66 -2.60
C SER A 22 -23.76 -9.55 -1.92
N VAL A 23 -24.12 -9.17 -0.69
CA VAL A 23 -23.41 -8.16 0.11
C VAL A 23 -22.00 -8.64 0.46
N VAL A 24 -21.84 -9.90 0.85
CA VAL A 24 -20.53 -10.47 1.16
C VAL A 24 -19.62 -10.51 -0.06
N ILE A 25 -20.15 -10.89 -1.21
CA ILE A 25 -19.39 -10.89 -2.47
C ILE A 25 -18.97 -9.47 -2.85
N LEU A 26 -19.88 -8.50 -2.75
CA LEU A 26 -19.62 -7.11 -3.06
C LEU A 26 -18.56 -6.51 -2.14
N LEU A 27 -18.65 -6.79 -0.83
CA LEU A 27 -17.63 -6.39 0.15
C LEU A 27 -16.27 -7.02 -0.15
N GLY A 28 -16.25 -8.30 -0.50
CA GLY A 28 -15.03 -9.01 -0.90
C GLY A 28 -14.38 -8.39 -2.13
N LEU A 29 -15.17 -8.04 -3.15
CA LEU A 29 -14.70 -7.36 -4.35
C LEU A 29 -14.15 -5.96 -4.04
N LEU A 30 -14.85 -5.20 -3.18
CA LEU A 30 -14.39 -3.88 -2.74
C LEU A 30 -13.05 -3.96 -2.00
N LEU A 31 -12.88 -4.95 -1.13
CA LEU A 31 -11.61 -5.18 -0.42
C LEU A 31 -10.47 -5.57 -1.38
N MET A 32 -10.77 -6.31 -2.45
CA MET A 32 -9.79 -6.64 -3.48
C MET A 32 -9.38 -5.43 -4.33
N MET A 33 -10.27 -4.45 -4.47
CA MET A 33 -10.00 -3.21 -5.21
C MET A 33 -9.27 -2.16 -4.37
N MET A 34 -9.15 -2.35 -3.06
CA MET A 34 -8.37 -1.44 -2.22
C MET A 34 -6.90 -1.51 -2.59
N PRO A 35 -6.25 -0.35 -2.82
CA PRO A 35 -4.81 -0.34 -3.05
C PRO A 35 -4.11 -0.96 -1.85
N LYS A 36 -3.25 -1.94 -2.11
CA LYS A 36 -2.42 -2.52 -1.06
C LYS A 36 -1.49 -1.45 -0.53
N GLY A 37 -1.39 -1.33 0.79
CA GLY A 37 -0.42 -0.45 1.42
C GLY A 37 1.01 -0.75 0.96
N PHE A 38 1.89 0.21 1.11
CA PHE A 38 3.31 0.01 0.84
C PHE A 38 3.97 -0.75 1.98
N LYS A 39 4.91 -1.63 1.64
CA LYS A 39 5.71 -2.32 2.64
C LYS A 39 6.65 -1.33 3.35
N ALA A 40 6.76 -1.48 4.65
CA ALA A 40 7.65 -0.70 5.50
C ALA A 40 8.94 -1.46 5.88
N THR A 41 9.15 -2.65 5.30
CA THR A 41 10.39 -3.41 5.40
C THR A 41 11.27 -3.17 4.18
N HIS A 42 12.58 -3.31 4.33
CA HIS A 42 13.54 -2.95 3.29
C HIS A 42 14.35 -4.14 2.77
N GLU A 43 13.89 -5.35 3.03
CA GLU A 43 14.54 -6.59 2.62
C GLU A 43 14.59 -6.78 1.10
N GLU A 44 13.68 -6.14 0.39
CA GLU A 44 13.57 -6.24 -1.07
C GLU A 44 14.60 -5.37 -1.81
N ILE A 45 15.28 -4.46 -1.11
CA ILE A 45 16.36 -3.65 -1.68
C ILE A 45 17.52 -4.57 -2.05
N GLY A 46 17.93 -4.53 -3.31
CA GLY A 46 19.01 -5.38 -3.81
C GLY A 46 18.62 -6.81 -4.19
N SER A 47 17.32 -7.07 -4.32
CA SER A 47 16.78 -8.40 -4.68
C SER A 47 16.65 -8.65 -6.19
N GLY A 48 17.25 -7.83 -7.03
CA GLY A 48 17.25 -7.98 -8.47
C GLY A 48 16.32 -7.03 -9.22
N LYS A 49 15.60 -6.15 -8.51
CA LYS A 49 14.75 -5.12 -9.09
C LYS A 49 15.03 -3.77 -8.44
N PRO A 50 14.86 -2.66 -9.17
CA PRO A 50 14.93 -1.34 -8.57
C PRO A 50 13.91 -1.16 -7.45
N ALA A 51 14.25 -0.36 -6.45
CA ALA A 51 13.37 -0.02 -5.34
C ALA A 51 13.31 1.49 -5.13
N VAL A 52 12.11 2.03 -5.04
CA VAL A 52 11.86 3.41 -4.61
C VAL A 52 11.47 3.38 -3.14
N VAL A 53 12.24 4.05 -2.31
CA VAL A 53 11.95 4.19 -0.89
C VAL A 53 11.58 5.65 -0.61
N PHE A 54 10.41 5.85 -0.04
CA PHE A 54 9.95 7.16 0.40
C PHE A 54 10.04 7.28 1.92
N VAL A 55 10.68 8.32 2.38
CA VAL A 55 10.74 8.65 3.82
C VAL A 55 9.41 9.29 4.22
N TYR A 56 8.51 8.45 4.71
CA TYR A 56 7.16 8.83 5.10
C TYR A 56 7.15 9.42 6.51
N ASP A 57 6.80 10.68 6.61
CA ASP A 57 6.59 11.37 7.88
C ASP A 57 5.08 11.62 8.07
N PRO A 58 4.44 10.97 9.07
CA PRO A 58 3.00 11.12 9.28
C PRO A 58 2.58 12.55 9.68
N ASN A 59 3.51 13.38 10.10
CA ASN A 59 3.24 14.77 10.45
C ASN A 59 3.24 15.73 9.24
N LEU A 60 3.65 15.24 8.07
CA LEU A 60 3.70 16.03 6.84
C LEU A 60 2.56 15.62 5.89
N THR A 61 1.71 16.58 5.54
CA THR A 61 0.60 16.37 4.59
C THR A 61 1.09 15.88 3.23
N LEU A 62 2.24 16.37 2.78
CA LEU A 62 2.81 15.97 1.49
C LEU A 62 3.21 14.49 1.44
N SER A 63 3.38 13.82 2.58
CA SER A 63 3.61 12.37 2.62
C SER A 63 2.44 11.59 2.02
N ASN A 64 1.22 11.98 2.32
CA ASN A 64 0.03 11.36 1.73
C ASN A 64 -0.06 11.64 0.23
N SER A 65 0.20 12.88 -0.19
CA SER A 65 0.20 13.25 -1.61
C SER A 65 1.25 12.44 -2.39
N GLN A 66 2.43 12.25 -1.82
CA GLN A 66 3.47 11.45 -2.48
C GLN A 66 3.09 9.96 -2.58
N THR A 67 2.48 9.39 -1.55
CA THR A 67 2.04 7.99 -1.60
C THR A 67 0.94 7.76 -2.64
N GLU A 68 0.06 8.73 -2.86
CA GLU A 68 -0.92 8.67 -3.96
C GLU A 68 -0.23 8.59 -5.32
N GLN A 69 0.78 9.41 -5.55
CA GLN A 69 1.56 9.39 -6.80
C GLN A 69 2.34 8.08 -6.97
N MET A 70 2.86 7.53 -5.88
CA MET A 70 3.51 6.22 -5.90
C MET A 70 2.53 5.09 -6.22
N ASN A 71 1.30 5.14 -5.70
CA ASN A 71 0.24 4.18 -6.03
C ASN A 71 -0.09 4.20 -7.53
N GLU A 72 -0.21 5.39 -8.11
CA GLU A 72 -0.47 5.55 -9.53
C GLU A 72 0.69 5.03 -10.38
N ALA A 73 1.92 5.37 -10.03
CA ALA A 73 3.12 4.85 -10.70
C ALA A 73 3.21 3.32 -10.62
N ARG A 74 2.90 2.75 -9.45
CA ARG A 74 2.88 1.29 -9.24
C ARG A 74 1.85 0.60 -10.13
N THR A 75 0.72 1.21 -10.39
CA THR A 75 -0.30 0.67 -11.31
C THR A 75 0.27 0.48 -12.72
N HIS A 76 1.11 1.38 -13.17
CA HIS A 76 1.76 1.30 -14.49
C HIS A 76 2.97 0.38 -14.51
N LEU A 77 3.79 0.39 -13.47
CA LEU A 77 5.05 -0.35 -13.42
C LEU A 77 4.87 -1.81 -12.98
N GLY A 78 3.79 -2.12 -12.26
CA GLY A 78 3.53 -3.47 -11.76
C GLY A 78 4.67 -3.99 -10.88
N ASP A 79 5.12 -5.20 -11.16
CA ASP A 79 6.17 -5.87 -10.40
C ASP A 79 7.61 -5.52 -10.83
N GLN A 80 7.77 -4.55 -11.72
CA GLN A 80 9.09 -4.15 -12.24
C GLN A 80 9.93 -3.38 -11.20
N VAL A 81 9.26 -2.71 -10.28
CA VAL A 81 9.87 -1.84 -9.27
C VAL A 81 9.20 -2.07 -7.93
N PHE A 82 9.99 -2.14 -6.87
CA PHE A 82 9.47 -2.12 -5.51
C PHE A 82 9.24 -0.69 -5.05
N PHE A 83 8.07 -0.45 -4.46
CA PHE A 83 7.76 0.79 -3.76
C PHE A 83 7.66 0.52 -2.27
N LEU A 84 8.54 1.13 -1.50
CA LEU A 84 8.71 0.89 -0.07
C LEU A 84 8.62 2.20 0.71
N LEU A 85 8.28 2.10 1.99
CA LEU A 85 8.29 3.25 2.91
C LEU A 85 9.36 3.07 3.98
N ALA A 86 10.14 4.13 4.22
CA ALA A 86 10.91 4.30 5.43
C ALA A 86 10.10 5.22 6.35
N ARG A 87 9.39 4.63 7.28
CA ARG A 87 8.47 5.36 8.14
C ARG A 87 9.19 5.99 9.32
N VAL A 88 9.10 7.30 9.44
CA VAL A 88 9.64 8.05 10.58
C VAL A 88 9.01 7.54 11.88
N GLY A 89 9.83 7.28 12.87
CA GLY A 89 9.38 6.77 14.17
C GLY A 89 9.30 5.25 14.30
N THR A 90 9.57 4.50 13.22
CA THR A 90 9.67 3.04 13.29
C THR A 90 11.13 2.61 13.31
N PRO A 91 11.50 1.48 13.97
CA PRO A 91 12.89 1.03 14.02
C PRO A 91 13.51 0.79 12.63
N GLU A 92 12.78 0.14 11.74
CA GLU A 92 13.22 -0.15 10.37
C GLU A 92 13.38 1.14 9.56
N GLY A 93 12.42 2.05 9.67
CA GLY A 93 12.46 3.34 8.99
C GLY A 93 13.62 4.21 9.47
N GLU A 94 13.82 4.32 10.76
CA GLU A 94 14.90 5.08 11.36
C GLU A 94 16.28 4.49 11.02
N HIS A 95 16.38 3.18 10.94
CA HIS A 95 17.64 2.53 10.52
C HIS A 95 18.02 2.91 9.08
N LEU A 96 17.08 2.87 8.16
CA LEU A 96 17.33 3.26 6.77
C LEU A 96 17.63 4.76 6.65
N ILE A 97 16.86 5.59 7.35
CA ILE A 97 17.05 7.04 7.38
C ILE A 97 18.46 7.39 7.87
N ALA A 98 18.91 6.79 8.96
CA ALA A 98 20.24 7.00 9.51
C ALA A 98 21.34 6.50 8.57
N LYS A 99 21.16 5.32 8.00
CA LYS A 99 22.14 4.70 7.09
C LYS A 99 22.42 5.56 5.85
N HIS A 100 21.38 6.18 5.30
CA HIS A 100 21.49 6.99 4.08
C HIS A 100 21.44 8.49 4.35
N ARG A 101 21.40 8.91 5.61
CA ARG A 101 21.24 10.32 6.02
C ARG A 101 20.08 10.99 5.29
N ALA A 102 18.96 10.30 5.22
CA ALA A 102 17.77 10.77 4.52
C ALA A 102 16.99 11.77 5.37
N GLY A 103 16.36 12.72 4.70
CA GLY A 103 15.45 13.67 5.33
C GLY A 103 14.00 13.23 5.20
N SER A 104 13.11 13.83 6.02
CA SER A 104 11.67 13.65 5.86
C SER A 104 11.23 14.04 4.46
N ALA A 105 10.32 13.25 3.88
CA ALA A 105 9.79 13.44 2.53
C ALA A 105 10.83 13.27 1.41
N GLU A 106 11.91 12.59 1.65
CA GLU A 106 12.91 12.27 0.63
C GLU A 106 12.56 10.96 -0.06
N LEU A 107 12.74 10.94 -1.39
CA LEU A 107 12.66 9.75 -2.24
C LEU A 107 14.06 9.25 -2.55
N LEU A 108 14.30 7.97 -2.33
CA LEU A 108 15.55 7.29 -2.62
C LEU A 108 15.30 6.22 -3.68
N LEU A 109 16.09 6.23 -4.75
CA LEU A 109 16.06 5.17 -5.76
C LEU A 109 17.27 4.27 -5.59
N PHE A 110 17.03 3.00 -5.36
CA PHE A 110 18.04 1.94 -5.34
C PHE A 110 17.99 1.15 -6.64
N ASP A 111 19.14 0.82 -7.17
CA ASP A 111 19.23 -0.07 -8.33
C ASP A 111 18.93 -1.53 -7.97
N ALA A 112 18.94 -2.41 -8.97
CA ALA A 112 18.66 -3.83 -8.76
C ALA A 112 19.65 -4.54 -7.83
N ALA A 113 20.87 -4.02 -7.71
CA ALA A 113 21.90 -4.52 -6.80
C ALA A 113 21.79 -3.94 -5.38
N GLY A 114 20.92 -2.97 -5.17
CA GLY A 114 20.71 -2.34 -3.87
C GLY A 114 21.58 -1.12 -3.59
N SER A 115 22.25 -0.58 -4.61
CA SER A 115 23.03 0.66 -4.50
C SER A 115 22.12 1.88 -4.68
N LEU A 116 22.30 2.89 -3.83
CA LEU A 116 21.59 4.16 -3.96
C LEU A 116 22.02 4.87 -5.24
N SER A 117 21.05 5.06 -6.13
CA SER A 117 21.29 5.62 -7.48
C SER A 117 20.91 7.09 -7.59
N LYS A 118 19.73 7.44 -7.08
CA LYS A 118 19.20 8.82 -7.15
C LYS A 118 18.47 9.14 -5.86
N ARG A 119 18.37 10.43 -5.56
CA ARG A 119 17.56 10.91 -4.44
C ARG A 119 16.95 12.27 -4.76
N GLN A 120 15.77 12.53 -4.28
CA GLN A 120 15.05 13.79 -4.47
C GLN A 120 13.98 13.97 -3.40
N PHE A 121 13.70 15.21 -3.02
CA PHE A 121 12.58 15.49 -2.13
C PHE A 121 11.23 15.46 -2.87
N ALA A 122 10.17 15.07 -2.15
CA ALA A 122 8.80 15.06 -2.66
C ALA A 122 8.33 16.51 -2.98
N VAL A 123 7.33 16.70 -3.84
CA VAL A 123 6.47 15.68 -4.43
C VAL A 123 6.96 15.39 -5.84
N LYS A 124 7.07 14.11 -6.19
CA LYS A 124 7.35 13.65 -7.54
C LYS A 124 6.09 12.97 -8.08
N GLY A 125 5.56 13.50 -9.20
CA GLY A 125 4.36 12.96 -9.83
C GLY A 125 4.54 11.53 -10.37
N ALA A 126 3.43 10.84 -10.61
CA ALA A 126 3.46 9.46 -11.09
C ALA A 126 4.25 9.29 -12.39
N ASN A 127 4.03 10.16 -13.38
CA ASN A 127 4.76 10.11 -14.65
C ASN A 127 6.26 10.37 -14.47
N GLU A 128 6.62 11.30 -13.58
CA GLU A 128 8.02 11.56 -13.25
C GLU A 128 8.67 10.37 -12.55
N LEU A 129 7.95 9.70 -11.66
CA LEU A 129 8.42 8.47 -11.00
C LEU A 129 8.66 7.35 -12.01
N ILE A 130 7.75 7.16 -12.96
CA ILE A 130 7.88 6.15 -14.03
C ILE A 130 9.14 6.39 -14.85
N GLN A 131 9.42 7.64 -15.22
CA GLN A 131 10.63 8.00 -15.93
C GLN A 131 11.89 7.90 -15.07
N TRP A 132 11.76 8.22 -13.81
CA TRP A 132 12.88 8.27 -12.86
C TRP A 132 13.49 6.90 -12.58
N VAL A 133 12.68 5.84 -12.61
CA VAL A 133 13.10 4.46 -12.34
C VAL A 133 13.63 3.72 -13.58
N GLN A 134 13.52 4.35 -14.73
CA GLN A 134 14.06 3.82 -16.01
C GLN A 134 15.57 4.24 -16.15
#